data_40c914e932c7dd3b5f0f31996f54489f
#
_entry.id   40c914e932c7dd3b5f0f31996f54489f
#
_cell.length_a   1.000
_cell.length_b   1.000
_cell.length_c   1.000
_cell.angle_alpha   90.00
_cell.angle_beta   90.00
_cell.angle_gamma   90.00
#
_symmetry.space_group_name_H-M   'P 1'
#
loop_
_entity.id
_entity.type
_entity.pdbx_description
1 polymer ?
#
loop_
_entity_poly.entity_id
_entity_poly.type
_entity_poly.pdbx_seq_one_letter_code
_entity_poly.pdbx_strand_id
1 'polypeptide(L)'
;MIKNKFMALTLTVVLTAGMLTGCGSGDKAKDKDAYRQYGINCIENGSYDDAVDAFQKALDQSVGSVGAEELDICYYKAKAQYLSGDVDGAIDTYTAIIDYNKDSDAYYLRGCIYFAKNDSDKGLKDFKTALSENNDNYELYLGVYETLSKYGMNDQGKEYLDNALKLKAKTADDYMQRGRIYTMLGDYDSAIKSLKKAVDEKLVKANYYMGEVYQKQGDNDSSQKYFKKYLDSGEADSYELMNMG
;
A
#
# COMPACT_ATOMS: atom_id res chain seq x y z
N MET A 1 -12.86 -1.46 -4.25
CA MET A 1 -12.66 -0.94 -2.88
C MET A 1 -11.58 -1.76 -2.19
N ILE A 2 -10.32 -1.65 -2.65
CA ILE A 2 -9.13 -2.26 -2.03
C ILE A 2 -8.34 -1.11 -1.40
N LYS A 3 -8.96 -0.40 -0.48
CA LYS A 3 -8.30 0.63 0.31
C LYS A 3 -7.58 -0.05 1.47
N ASN A 4 -6.29 0.19 1.59
CA ASN A 4 -5.41 -0.11 2.73
C ASN A 4 -4.82 -1.52 2.88
N LYS A 5 -4.26 -2.13 1.82
CA LYS A 5 -3.56 -3.41 1.98
C LYS A 5 -2.03 -3.32 2.17
N PHE A 6 -1.44 -2.13 2.10
CA PHE A 6 0.02 -1.99 2.17
C PHE A 6 0.54 -1.01 3.24
N MET A 7 -0.33 -0.34 4.00
CA MET A 7 0.10 0.49 5.14
C MET A 7 -0.38 -0.09 6.45
N ALA A 8 0.52 -0.20 7.37
CA ALA A 8 0.39 -0.60 8.78
C ALA A 8 0.28 -2.11 9.04
N LEU A 9 1.44 -2.74 9.15
CA LEU A 9 1.58 -3.99 9.89
C LEU A 9 1.87 -3.63 11.35
N THR A 10 0.83 -3.43 12.16
CA THR A 10 0.99 -3.40 13.61
C THR A 10 0.69 -4.77 14.19
N LEU A 11 1.66 -5.27 14.92
CA LEU A 11 1.75 -6.53 15.61
C LEU A 11 0.66 -6.62 16.70
N THR A 12 -0.31 -7.52 16.54
CA THR A 12 -1.05 -8.05 17.69
C THR A 12 -1.06 -9.57 17.57
N VAL A 13 -0.15 -10.19 18.31
CA VAL A 13 -0.05 -11.66 18.42
C VAL A 13 -1.22 -12.15 19.25
N VAL A 14 -2.14 -12.88 18.64
CA VAL A 14 -3.04 -13.80 19.36
C VAL A 14 -2.76 -15.20 18.86
N LEU A 15 -1.99 -15.94 19.67
CA LEU A 15 -1.77 -17.36 19.49
C LEU A 15 -3.05 -18.11 19.81
N THR A 16 -3.72 -18.67 18.80
CA THR A 16 -4.61 -19.81 18.99
C THR A 16 -4.22 -20.90 18.00
N ALA A 17 -3.47 -21.86 18.50
CA ALA A 17 -3.21 -23.13 17.83
C ALA A 17 -4.51 -23.94 17.83
N GLY A 18 -5.24 -23.94 16.70
CA GLY A 18 -6.38 -24.82 16.45
C GLY A 18 -5.97 -25.94 15.50
N MET A 19 -5.97 -27.18 16.00
CA MET A 19 -5.72 -28.38 15.21
C MET A 19 -6.84 -28.58 14.17
N LEU A 20 -6.43 -28.72 12.90
CA LEU A 20 -7.33 -29.07 11.79
C LEU A 20 -7.48 -30.58 11.69
N THR A 21 -8.67 -31.10 12.05
CA THR A 21 -9.09 -32.44 11.65
C THR A 21 -10.55 -32.36 11.18
N GLY A 22 -10.83 -32.79 9.94
CA GLY A 22 -12.20 -33.02 9.47
C GLY A 22 -12.41 -32.80 7.97
N CYS A 23 -12.70 -33.87 7.23
CA CYS A 23 -13.01 -33.87 5.80
C CYS A 23 -14.50 -33.75 5.53
N GLY A 24 -14.88 -32.86 4.58
CA GLY A 24 -16.23 -32.86 4.00
C GLY A 24 -16.39 -31.79 2.93
N SER A 25 -17.14 -32.01 1.88
CA SER A 25 -17.28 -31.14 0.70
C SER A 25 -17.93 -29.76 0.95
N GLY A 26 -18.35 -29.47 2.19
CA GLY A 26 -18.75 -28.15 2.67
C GLY A 26 -17.59 -27.36 3.26
N ASP A 27 -16.41 -27.94 3.39
CA ASP A 27 -15.25 -27.40 4.11
C ASP A 27 -14.24 -26.66 3.22
N LYS A 28 -14.32 -26.78 1.88
CA LYS A 28 -13.32 -26.17 0.98
C LYS A 28 -13.22 -24.64 1.11
N ALA A 29 -14.33 -23.96 1.31
CA ALA A 29 -14.31 -22.50 1.53
C ALA A 29 -13.69 -22.15 2.88
N LYS A 30 -13.98 -22.94 3.93
CA LYS A 30 -13.38 -22.78 5.26
C LYS A 30 -11.89 -23.11 5.25
N ASP A 31 -11.52 -24.16 4.49
CA ASP A 31 -10.12 -24.53 4.32
C ASP A 31 -9.33 -23.45 3.57
N LYS A 32 -9.93 -22.82 2.54
CA LYS A 32 -9.32 -21.72 1.79
C LYS A 32 -9.04 -20.52 2.69
N ASP A 33 -10.02 -20.07 3.46
CA ASP A 33 -9.84 -18.97 4.42
C ASP A 33 -8.80 -19.30 5.49
N ALA A 34 -8.77 -20.53 6.00
CA ALA A 34 -7.81 -20.98 6.99
C ALA A 34 -6.38 -20.95 6.43
N TYR A 35 -6.16 -21.44 5.21
CA TYR A 35 -4.86 -21.37 4.55
C TYR A 35 -4.45 -19.92 4.24
N ARG A 36 -5.38 -19.09 3.80
CA ARG A 36 -5.13 -17.65 3.57
C ARG A 36 -4.67 -16.97 4.86
N GLN A 37 -5.39 -17.16 5.97
CA GLN A 37 -5.02 -16.57 7.26
C GLN A 37 -3.69 -17.11 7.79
N TYR A 38 -3.45 -18.41 7.64
CA TYR A 38 -2.16 -19.01 8.00
C TYR A 38 -1.02 -18.41 7.20
N GLY A 39 -1.17 -18.22 5.88
CA GLY A 39 -0.18 -17.57 5.04
C GLY A 39 0.10 -16.11 5.47
N ILE A 40 -0.93 -15.35 5.85
CA ILE A 40 -0.76 -13.99 6.39
C ILE A 40 0.07 -14.03 7.68
N ASN A 41 -0.26 -14.91 8.61
CA ASN A 41 0.50 -15.07 9.86
C ASN A 41 1.95 -15.50 9.60
N CYS A 42 2.20 -16.34 8.59
CA CYS A 42 3.55 -16.72 8.17
C CYS A 42 4.35 -15.50 7.66
N ILE A 43 3.73 -14.60 6.88
CA ILE A 43 4.39 -13.35 6.46
C ILE A 43 4.78 -12.51 7.68
N GLU A 44 3.87 -12.35 8.64
CA GLU A 44 4.11 -11.57 9.87
C GLU A 44 5.25 -12.12 10.71
N ASN A 45 5.42 -13.45 10.71
CA ASN A 45 6.48 -14.15 11.43
C ASN A 45 7.77 -14.33 10.63
N GLY A 46 7.84 -13.84 9.38
CA GLY A 46 9.00 -13.96 8.50
C GLY A 46 9.20 -15.36 7.87
N SER A 47 8.20 -16.25 7.98
CA SER A 47 8.21 -17.62 7.38
C SER A 47 7.66 -17.56 5.94
N TYR A 48 8.39 -16.90 5.05
CA TYR A 48 7.89 -16.56 3.73
C TYR A 48 7.64 -17.76 2.81
N ASP A 49 8.46 -18.81 2.87
CA ASP A 49 8.24 -20.02 2.08
C ASP A 49 6.98 -20.77 2.53
N ASP A 50 6.74 -20.86 3.85
CA ASP A 50 5.49 -21.43 4.39
C ASP A 50 4.28 -20.59 3.97
N ALA A 51 4.45 -19.26 3.87
CA ALA A 51 3.40 -18.38 3.39
C ALA A 51 3.05 -18.65 1.92
N VAL A 52 4.05 -18.81 1.04
CA VAL A 52 3.85 -19.15 -0.37
C VAL A 52 3.08 -20.47 -0.51
N ASP A 53 3.50 -21.51 0.25
CA ASP A 53 2.84 -22.81 0.26
C ASP A 53 1.39 -22.71 0.77
N ALA A 54 1.15 -21.94 1.81
CA ALA A 54 -0.18 -21.73 2.35
C ALA A 54 -1.11 -21.03 1.35
N PHE A 55 -0.65 -19.97 0.69
CA PHE A 55 -1.43 -19.27 -0.33
C PHE A 55 -1.67 -20.15 -1.56
N GLN A 56 -0.70 -20.99 -1.96
CA GLN A 56 -0.93 -21.97 -3.01
C GLN A 56 -2.03 -22.97 -2.62
N LYS A 57 -1.98 -23.53 -1.40
CA LYS A 57 -3.04 -24.41 -0.89
C LYS A 57 -4.40 -23.73 -0.84
N ALA A 58 -4.45 -22.43 -0.49
CA ALA A 58 -5.69 -21.67 -0.53
C ALA A 58 -6.24 -21.57 -1.96
N LEU A 59 -5.39 -21.27 -2.95
CA LEU A 59 -5.77 -21.23 -4.37
C LEU A 59 -6.21 -22.59 -4.90
N ASP A 60 -5.60 -23.68 -4.46
CA ASP A 60 -5.96 -25.05 -4.86
C ASP A 60 -7.36 -25.48 -4.35
N GLN A 61 -7.90 -24.79 -3.32
CA GLN A 61 -9.27 -24.97 -2.86
C GLN A 61 -10.30 -24.19 -3.70
N SER A 62 -9.85 -23.28 -4.56
CA SER A 62 -10.75 -22.48 -5.39
C SER A 62 -11.38 -23.34 -6.49
N VAL A 63 -12.71 -23.28 -6.58
CA VAL A 63 -13.50 -24.05 -7.56
C VAL A 63 -14.28 -23.04 -8.42
N GLY A 64 -14.02 -23.03 -9.72
CA GLY A 64 -14.75 -22.19 -10.67
C GLY A 64 -13.95 -20.98 -11.14
N SER A 65 -14.58 -19.80 -11.21
CA SER A 65 -13.95 -18.59 -11.72
C SER A 65 -13.09 -17.89 -10.66
N VAL A 66 -12.04 -17.23 -11.11
CA VAL A 66 -11.24 -16.31 -10.28
C VAL A 66 -12.10 -15.12 -9.85
N GLY A 67 -12.16 -14.85 -8.56
CA GLY A 67 -12.87 -13.73 -7.97
C GLY A 67 -11.94 -12.79 -7.20
N ALA A 68 -12.53 -11.83 -6.48
CA ALA A 68 -11.77 -10.85 -5.70
C ALA A 68 -10.94 -11.52 -4.58
N GLU A 69 -11.39 -12.63 -4.04
CA GLU A 69 -10.69 -13.38 -3.00
C GLU A 69 -9.44 -14.07 -3.56
N GLU A 70 -9.54 -14.73 -4.72
CA GLU A 70 -8.40 -15.35 -5.39
C GLU A 70 -7.36 -14.32 -5.78
N LEU A 71 -7.77 -13.16 -6.28
CA LEU A 71 -6.87 -12.06 -6.57
C LEU A 71 -6.16 -11.56 -5.29
N ASP A 72 -6.88 -11.42 -4.19
CA ASP A 72 -6.29 -11.06 -2.90
C ASP A 72 -5.23 -12.07 -2.44
N ILE A 73 -5.53 -13.37 -2.54
CA ILE A 73 -4.58 -14.44 -2.23
C ILE A 73 -3.35 -14.38 -3.16
N CYS A 74 -3.54 -14.10 -4.47
CA CYS A 74 -2.42 -13.93 -5.40
C CYS A 74 -1.53 -12.74 -5.03
N TYR A 75 -2.10 -11.62 -4.56
CA TYR A 75 -1.33 -10.48 -4.06
C TYR A 75 -0.46 -10.85 -2.85
N TYR A 76 -1.03 -11.55 -1.88
CA TYR A 76 -0.26 -12.01 -0.73
C TYR A 76 0.81 -13.03 -1.12
N LYS A 77 0.50 -13.96 -2.04
CA LYS A 77 1.46 -14.93 -2.56
C LYS A 77 2.64 -14.24 -3.25
N ALA A 78 2.38 -13.30 -4.15
CA ALA A 78 3.42 -12.55 -4.83
C ALA A 78 4.31 -11.76 -3.84
N LYS A 79 3.70 -11.16 -2.79
CA LYS A 79 4.44 -10.52 -1.71
C LYS A 79 5.33 -11.51 -0.96
N ALA A 80 4.80 -12.69 -0.61
CA ALA A 80 5.57 -13.73 0.09
C ALA A 80 6.72 -14.23 -0.78
N GLN A 81 6.50 -14.48 -2.07
CA GLN A 81 7.54 -14.86 -3.03
C GLN A 81 8.66 -13.82 -3.11
N TYR A 82 8.31 -12.53 -3.21
CA TYR A 82 9.32 -11.47 -3.20
C TYR A 82 10.15 -11.45 -1.90
N LEU A 83 9.48 -11.60 -0.75
CA LEU A 83 10.14 -11.60 0.56
C LEU A 83 10.98 -12.85 0.82
N SER A 84 10.63 -14.00 0.23
CA SER A 84 11.44 -15.23 0.29
C SER A 84 12.67 -15.20 -0.64
N GLY A 85 12.71 -14.22 -1.56
CA GLY A 85 13.74 -14.11 -2.60
C GLY A 85 13.36 -14.76 -3.93
N ASP A 86 12.18 -15.35 -4.06
CA ASP A 86 11.61 -15.83 -5.33
C ASP A 86 11.05 -14.65 -6.15
N VAL A 87 11.98 -13.80 -6.59
CA VAL A 87 11.65 -12.55 -7.28
C VAL A 87 10.98 -12.81 -8.63
N ASP A 88 11.41 -13.85 -9.36
CA ASP A 88 10.83 -14.20 -10.65
C ASP A 88 9.43 -14.78 -10.47
N GLY A 89 9.20 -15.64 -9.49
CA GLY A 89 7.86 -16.10 -9.13
C GLY A 89 6.89 -14.98 -8.75
N ALA A 90 7.38 -13.95 -8.04
CA ALA A 90 6.57 -12.77 -7.74
C ALA A 90 6.17 -12.00 -9.02
N ILE A 91 7.10 -11.83 -9.97
CA ILE A 91 6.83 -11.20 -11.28
C ILE A 91 5.79 -12.02 -12.04
N ASP A 92 5.92 -13.35 -12.06
CA ASP A 92 4.99 -14.23 -12.75
C ASP A 92 3.59 -14.16 -12.14
N THR A 93 3.51 -14.11 -10.80
CA THR A 93 2.22 -13.99 -10.10
C THR A 93 1.54 -12.64 -10.38
N TYR A 94 2.28 -11.52 -10.34
CA TYR A 94 1.71 -10.22 -10.74
C TYR A 94 1.35 -10.18 -12.23
N THR A 95 2.12 -10.84 -13.08
CA THR A 95 1.80 -10.95 -14.52
C THR A 95 0.49 -11.69 -14.73
N ALA A 96 0.25 -12.77 -14.02
CA ALA A 96 -1.04 -13.49 -14.07
C ALA A 96 -2.23 -12.62 -13.63
N ILE A 97 -2.07 -11.79 -12.59
CA ILE A 97 -3.11 -10.81 -12.17
C ILE A 97 -3.37 -9.79 -13.29
N ILE A 98 -2.30 -9.25 -13.89
CA ILE A 98 -2.38 -8.27 -14.98
C ILE A 98 -3.08 -8.86 -16.22
N ASP A 99 -2.72 -10.07 -16.60
CA ASP A 99 -3.31 -10.75 -17.76
C ASP A 99 -4.80 -11.03 -17.55
N TYR A 100 -5.21 -11.23 -16.29
CA TYR A 100 -6.61 -11.45 -15.94
C TYR A 100 -7.48 -10.20 -16.04
N ASN A 101 -7.04 -9.06 -15.47
CA ASN A 101 -7.90 -7.88 -15.33
C ASN A 101 -7.21 -6.52 -15.55
N LYS A 102 -5.96 -6.49 -16.00
CA LYS A 102 -5.15 -5.26 -16.17
C LYS A 102 -5.09 -4.39 -14.91
N ASP A 103 -4.95 -5.02 -13.76
CA ASP A 103 -4.98 -4.37 -12.47
C ASP A 103 -3.83 -3.36 -12.30
N SER A 104 -4.18 -2.11 -11.96
CA SER A 104 -3.22 -1.00 -11.79
C SER A 104 -2.23 -1.24 -10.66
N ASP A 105 -2.69 -1.84 -9.56
CA ASP A 105 -1.84 -2.11 -8.41
C ASP A 105 -0.83 -3.24 -8.72
N ALA A 106 -1.25 -4.23 -9.52
CA ALA A 106 -0.34 -5.29 -9.97
C ALA A 106 0.74 -4.76 -10.91
N TYR A 107 0.41 -3.84 -11.83
CA TYR A 107 1.42 -3.14 -12.63
C TYR A 107 2.39 -2.36 -11.74
N TYR A 108 1.87 -1.58 -10.79
CA TYR A 108 2.72 -0.79 -9.87
C TYR A 108 3.67 -1.68 -9.07
N LEU A 109 3.18 -2.76 -8.47
CA LEU A 109 3.97 -3.64 -7.63
C LEU A 109 5.01 -4.42 -8.46
N ARG A 110 4.66 -4.90 -9.66
CA ARG A 110 5.62 -5.50 -10.58
C ARG A 110 6.69 -4.50 -11.01
N GLY A 111 6.29 -3.25 -11.28
CA GLY A 111 7.20 -2.15 -11.56
C GLY A 111 8.21 -1.92 -10.43
N CYS A 112 7.76 -1.92 -9.17
CA CYS A 112 8.65 -1.84 -8.00
C CYS A 112 9.67 -2.98 -7.97
N ILE A 113 9.26 -4.21 -8.32
CA ILE A 113 10.17 -5.36 -8.39
C ILE A 113 11.18 -5.20 -9.53
N TYR A 114 10.77 -4.70 -10.70
CA TYR A 114 11.72 -4.42 -11.78
C TYR A 114 12.77 -3.39 -11.37
N PHE A 115 12.40 -2.33 -10.63
CA PHE A 115 13.37 -1.40 -10.04
C PHE A 115 14.34 -2.10 -9.07
N ALA A 116 13.84 -2.99 -8.22
CA ALA A 116 14.69 -3.77 -7.32
C ALA A 116 15.66 -4.70 -8.07
N LYS A 117 15.28 -5.15 -9.28
CA LYS A 117 16.15 -5.91 -10.21
C LYS A 117 17.07 -5.03 -11.07
N ASN A 118 17.10 -3.72 -10.86
CA ASN A 118 17.81 -2.74 -11.71
C ASN A 118 17.31 -2.70 -13.17
N ASP A 119 16.08 -3.14 -13.46
CA ASP A 119 15.43 -3.05 -14.77
C ASP A 119 14.46 -1.85 -14.77
N SER A 120 15.04 -0.65 -14.72
CA SER A 120 14.27 0.59 -14.64
C SER A 120 13.35 0.82 -15.83
N ASP A 121 13.73 0.35 -17.02
CA ASP A 121 12.92 0.51 -18.24
C ASP A 121 11.58 -0.23 -18.12
N LYS A 122 11.61 -1.48 -17.65
CA LYS A 122 10.38 -2.24 -17.40
C LYS A 122 9.59 -1.64 -16.24
N GLY A 123 10.28 -1.21 -15.18
CA GLY A 123 9.64 -0.55 -14.04
C GLY A 123 8.87 0.71 -14.45
N LEU A 124 9.51 1.60 -15.22
CA LEU A 124 8.86 2.81 -15.76
C LEU A 124 7.70 2.51 -16.68
N LYS A 125 7.82 1.49 -17.54
CA LYS A 125 6.73 1.05 -18.41
C LYS A 125 5.52 0.60 -17.59
N ASP A 126 5.75 -0.19 -16.56
CA ASP A 126 4.69 -0.66 -15.68
C ASP A 126 4.05 0.48 -14.89
N PHE A 127 4.83 1.42 -14.35
CA PHE A 127 4.28 2.62 -13.67
C PHE A 127 3.41 3.47 -14.60
N LYS A 128 3.87 3.68 -15.84
CA LYS A 128 3.08 4.40 -16.84
C LYS A 128 1.76 3.69 -17.13
N THR A 129 1.79 2.36 -17.24
CA THR A 129 0.57 1.58 -17.49
C THR A 129 -0.36 1.62 -16.26
N ALA A 130 0.17 1.43 -15.05
CA ALA A 130 -0.60 1.52 -13.80
C ALA A 130 -1.37 2.85 -13.70
N LEU A 131 -0.69 3.96 -13.98
CA LEU A 131 -1.29 5.29 -13.95
C LEU A 131 -2.26 5.53 -15.12
N SER A 132 -2.15 4.82 -16.23
CA SER A 132 -3.13 4.92 -17.32
C SER A 132 -4.42 4.15 -17.03
N GLU A 133 -4.32 3.02 -16.31
CA GLU A 133 -5.47 2.20 -15.89
C GLU A 133 -6.23 2.84 -14.72
N ASN A 134 -5.55 3.61 -13.86
CA ASN A 134 -6.13 4.26 -12.68
C ASN A 134 -5.57 5.68 -12.50
N ASN A 135 -5.99 6.59 -13.37
CA ASN A 135 -5.38 7.90 -13.53
C ASN A 135 -5.82 8.97 -12.52
N ASP A 136 -6.81 8.70 -11.68
CA ASP A 136 -7.28 9.62 -10.63
C ASP A 136 -6.90 9.17 -9.20
N ASN A 137 -5.97 8.22 -9.09
CA ASN A 137 -5.49 7.68 -7.82
C ASN A 137 -4.23 8.42 -7.33
N TYR A 138 -4.40 9.38 -6.42
CA TYR A 138 -3.28 10.12 -5.82
C TYR A 138 -2.24 9.21 -5.12
N GLU A 139 -2.67 8.15 -4.45
CA GLU A 139 -1.74 7.23 -3.75
C GLU A 139 -0.81 6.52 -4.73
N LEU A 140 -1.30 6.19 -5.92
CA LEU A 140 -0.48 5.58 -6.97
C LEU A 140 0.61 6.54 -7.46
N TYR A 141 0.28 7.81 -7.69
CA TYR A 141 1.27 8.82 -8.04
C TYR A 141 2.32 9.02 -6.95
N LEU A 142 1.90 9.05 -5.68
CA LEU A 142 2.81 9.14 -4.53
C LEU A 142 3.74 7.93 -4.45
N GLY A 143 3.21 6.72 -4.58
CA GLY A 143 4.01 5.50 -4.56
C GLY A 143 5.04 5.44 -5.71
N VAL A 144 4.65 5.89 -6.91
CA VAL A 144 5.59 6.03 -8.04
C VAL A 144 6.69 7.02 -7.71
N TYR A 145 6.36 8.20 -7.18
CA TYR A 145 7.35 9.19 -6.75
C TYR A 145 8.31 8.61 -5.70
N GLU A 146 7.78 7.98 -4.65
CA GLU A 146 8.58 7.40 -3.56
C GLU A 146 9.55 6.34 -4.10
N THR A 147 9.06 5.47 -5.01
CA THR A 147 9.91 4.47 -5.65
C THR A 147 11.00 5.13 -6.48
N LEU A 148 10.67 6.07 -7.36
CA LEU A 148 11.65 6.76 -8.21
C LEU A 148 12.69 7.51 -7.37
N SER A 149 12.26 8.16 -6.29
CA SER A 149 13.17 8.86 -5.36
C SER A 149 14.15 7.92 -4.67
N LYS A 150 13.68 6.73 -4.27
CA LYS A 150 14.54 5.68 -3.68
C LYS A 150 15.66 5.25 -4.63
N TYR A 151 15.41 5.29 -5.94
CA TYR A 151 16.39 4.93 -6.97
C TYR A 151 17.09 6.16 -7.59
N GLY A 152 17.01 7.34 -6.95
CA GLY A 152 17.72 8.56 -7.34
C GLY A 152 17.12 9.31 -8.53
N MET A 153 15.91 8.92 -8.99
CA MET A 153 15.22 9.52 -10.14
C MET A 153 14.25 10.62 -9.69
N ASN A 154 14.72 11.51 -8.81
CA ASN A 154 13.88 12.53 -8.15
C ASN A 154 13.16 13.46 -9.13
N ASP A 155 13.86 13.94 -10.16
CA ASP A 155 13.27 14.89 -11.11
C ASP A 155 12.13 14.24 -11.91
N GLN A 156 12.32 12.99 -12.35
CA GLN A 156 11.28 12.24 -13.02
C GLN A 156 10.11 11.93 -12.07
N GLY A 157 10.40 11.62 -10.81
CA GLY A 157 9.39 11.45 -9.77
C GLY A 157 8.53 12.69 -9.57
N LYS A 158 9.14 13.89 -9.56
CA LYS A 158 8.42 15.18 -9.44
C LYS A 158 7.44 15.41 -10.59
N GLU A 159 7.77 14.99 -11.82
CA GLU A 159 6.84 15.09 -12.95
C GLU A 159 5.53 14.32 -12.69
N TYR A 160 5.60 13.17 -12.02
CA TYR A 160 4.40 12.42 -11.62
C TYR A 160 3.60 13.16 -10.55
N LEU A 161 4.27 13.79 -9.56
CA LEU A 161 3.58 14.63 -8.56
C LEU A 161 2.89 15.83 -9.20
N ASP A 162 3.53 16.50 -10.15
CA ASP A 162 2.93 17.60 -10.91
C ASP A 162 1.71 17.14 -11.72
N ASN A 163 1.74 15.93 -12.27
CA ASN A 163 0.59 15.34 -12.94
C ASN A 163 -0.55 15.04 -11.96
N ALA A 164 -0.25 14.52 -10.78
CA ALA A 164 -1.24 14.31 -9.73
C ALA A 164 -1.92 15.64 -9.31
N LEU A 165 -1.18 16.75 -9.25
CA LEU A 165 -1.74 18.05 -8.92
C LEU A 165 -2.72 18.62 -9.96
N LYS A 166 -2.72 18.11 -11.20
CA LYS A 166 -3.71 18.45 -12.23
C LYS A 166 -5.06 17.77 -12.00
N LEU A 167 -5.10 16.72 -11.18
CA LEU A 167 -6.33 16.04 -10.80
C LEU A 167 -7.20 16.96 -9.96
N LYS A 168 -8.52 16.85 -10.12
CA LYS A 168 -9.48 17.60 -9.32
C LYS A 168 -9.75 16.87 -8.00
N ALA A 169 -9.33 17.47 -6.88
CA ALA A 169 -9.70 16.98 -5.56
C ALA A 169 -11.21 17.09 -5.34
N LYS A 170 -11.85 16.02 -4.87
CA LYS A 170 -13.29 15.87 -4.65
C LYS A 170 -13.63 15.51 -3.22
N THR A 171 -12.72 14.84 -2.50
CA THR A 171 -12.93 14.27 -1.18
C THR A 171 -11.91 14.81 -0.18
N ALA A 172 -12.18 14.67 1.12
CA ALA A 172 -11.22 14.99 2.18
C ALA A 172 -9.89 14.24 1.98
N ASP A 173 -9.94 12.98 1.55
CA ASP A 173 -8.76 12.18 1.24
C ASP A 173 -7.97 12.79 0.09
N ASP A 174 -8.62 13.17 -1.02
CA ASP A 174 -7.93 13.83 -2.14
C ASP A 174 -7.22 15.12 -1.69
N TYR A 175 -7.85 15.92 -0.83
CA TYR A 175 -7.22 17.12 -0.27
C TYR A 175 -6.03 16.78 0.63
N MET A 176 -6.11 15.72 1.42
CA MET A 176 -4.99 15.23 2.22
C MET A 176 -3.83 14.78 1.32
N GLN A 177 -4.10 13.98 0.30
CA GLN A 177 -3.07 13.52 -0.64
C GLN A 177 -2.41 14.69 -1.39
N ARG A 178 -3.19 15.68 -1.82
CA ARG A 178 -2.62 16.92 -2.42
C ARG A 178 -1.73 17.66 -1.43
N GLY A 179 -2.10 17.70 -0.16
CA GLY A 179 -1.27 18.29 0.90
C GLY A 179 0.07 17.57 1.03
N ARG A 180 0.06 16.23 1.02
CA ARG A 180 1.28 15.40 1.01
C ARG A 180 2.16 15.73 -0.20
N ILE A 181 1.57 15.79 -1.40
CA ILE A 181 2.29 16.12 -2.64
C ILE A 181 2.96 17.50 -2.53
N TYR A 182 2.22 18.53 -2.12
CA TYR A 182 2.81 19.86 -1.93
C TYR A 182 3.93 19.87 -0.90
N THR A 183 3.81 19.07 0.17
CA THR A 183 4.87 18.90 1.18
C THR A 183 6.14 18.30 0.58
N MET A 184 6.00 17.29 -0.29
CA MET A 184 7.13 16.66 -1.00
C MET A 184 7.79 17.61 -2.00
N LEU A 185 7.00 18.49 -2.61
CA LEU A 185 7.51 19.53 -3.52
C LEU A 185 8.07 20.76 -2.78
N GLY A 186 7.92 20.85 -1.45
CA GLY A 186 8.38 21.97 -0.64
C GLY A 186 7.46 23.19 -0.65
N ASP A 187 6.28 23.10 -1.27
CA ASP A 187 5.25 24.15 -1.24
C ASP A 187 4.38 24.01 0.00
N TYR A 188 4.92 24.43 1.14
CA TYR A 188 4.27 24.25 2.44
C TYR A 188 2.99 25.08 2.58
N ASP A 189 2.88 26.24 1.93
CA ASP A 189 1.66 27.07 1.97
C ASP A 189 0.48 26.36 1.29
N SER A 190 0.71 25.82 0.09
CA SER A 190 -0.28 25.02 -0.62
C SER A 190 -0.61 23.70 0.11
N ALA A 191 0.38 23.10 0.77
CA ALA A 191 0.19 21.91 1.60
C ALA A 191 -0.78 22.20 2.74
N ILE A 192 -0.52 23.25 3.54
CA ILE A 192 -1.36 23.67 4.66
C ILE A 192 -2.78 24.00 4.18
N LYS A 193 -2.91 24.73 3.07
CA LYS A 193 -4.22 25.05 2.49
C LYS A 193 -5.02 23.81 2.10
N SER A 194 -4.38 22.81 1.53
CA SER A 194 -5.02 21.55 1.14
C SER A 194 -5.37 20.70 2.36
N LEU A 195 -4.43 20.52 3.28
CA LEU A 195 -4.65 19.76 4.51
C LEU A 195 -5.72 20.38 5.39
N LYS A 196 -5.80 21.72 5.46
CA LYS A 196 -6.87 22.41 6.19
C LYS A 196 -8.24 22.03 5.67
N LYS A 197 -8.44 21.92 4.36
CA LYS A 197 -9.72 21.46 3.81
C LYS A 197 -10.05 20.04 4.26
N ALA A 198 -9.06 19.13 4.27
CA ALA A 198 -9.25 17.77 4.76
C ALA A 198 -9.63 17.74 6.25
N VAL A 199 -8.98 18.58 7.08
CA VAL A 199 -9.31 18.73 8.51
C VAL A 199 -10.71 19.30 8.71
N ASP A 200 -11.11 20.31 7.93
CA ASP A 200 -12.43 20.93 7.99
C ASP A 200 -13.53 19.91 7.62
N GLU A 201 -13.24 18.97 6.72
CA GLU A 201 -14.09 17.81 6.38
C GLU A 201 -13.95 16.64 7.38
N LYS A 202 -13.29 16.87 8.53
CA LYS A 202 -13.14 15.92 9.65
C LYS A 202 -12.31 14.68 9.35
N LEU A 203 -11.41 14.72 8.37
CA LEU A 203 -10.45 13.65 8.16
C LEU A 203 -9.34 13.76 9.22
N VAL A 204 -9.42 12.89 10.22
CA VAL A 204 -8.55 12.92 11.41
C VAL A 204 -7.06 12.79 11.03
N LYS A 205 -6.74 11.90 10.10
CA LYS A 205 -5.37 11.65 9.61
C LYS A 205 -4.71 12.89 8.98
N ALA A 206 -5.50 13.85 8.48
CA ALA A 206 -4.96 15.10 7.96
C ALA A 206 -4.24 15.94 9.04
N ASN A 207 -4.56 15.75 10.34
CA ASN A 207 -3.81 16.41 11.42
C ASN A 207 -2.38 15.88 11.53
N TYR A 208 -2.14 14.58 11.29
CA TYR A 208 -0.79 14.03 11.23
C TYR A 208 0.05 14.75 10.18
N TYR A 209 -0.45 14.84 8.94
CA TYR A 209 0.25 15.51 7.85
C TYR A 209 0.39 17.04 8.07
N MET A 210 -0.56 17.68 8.76
CA MET A 210 -0.40 19.08 9.21
C MET A 210 0.79 19.22 10.18
N GLY A 211 0.93 18.28 11.11
CA GLY A 211 2.08 18.23 12.02
C GLY A 211 3.40 18.10 11.27
N GLU A 212 3.48 17.20 10.29
CA GLU A 212 4.67 17.01 9.45
C GLU A 212 5.05 18.28 8.65
N VAL A 213 4.06 18.97 8.07
CA VAL A 213 4.34 20.22 7.33
C VAL A 213 4.94 21.28 8.24
N TYR A 214 4.35 21.52 9.42
CA TYR A 214 4.86 22.48 10.38
C TYR A 214 6.23 22.08 10.94
N GLN A 215 6.48 20.79 11.14
CA GLN A 215 7.81 20.29 11.52
C GLN A 215 8.86 20.62 10.45
N LYS A 216 8.53 20.42 9.16
CA LYS A 216 9.41 20.76 8.03
C LYS A 216 9.64 22.27 7.88
N GLN A 217 8.69 23.11 8.30
CA GLN A 217 8.83 24.55 8.37
C GLN A 217 9.63 25.02 9.61
N GLY A 218 9.89 24.14 10.58
CA GLY A 218 10.53 24.48 11.84
C GLY A 218 9.58 25.12 12.88
N ASP A 219 8.26 25.14 12.62
CA ASP A 219 7.24 25.57 13.58
C ASP A 219 6.86 24.42 14.51
N ASN A 220 7.68 24.19 15.53
CA ASN A 220 7.51 23.08 16.46
C ASN A 220 6.23 23.22 17.29
N ASP A 221 5.78 24.43 17.61
CA ASP A 221 4.56 24.64 18.41
C ASP A 221 3.31 24.20 17.64
N SER A 222 3.20 24.62 16.38
CA SER A 222 2.12 24.19 15.51
C SER A 222 2.20 22.69 15.22
N SER A 223 3.39 22.15 14.98
CA SER A 223 3.62 20.72 14.75
C SER A 223 3.09 19.90 15.91
N GLN A 224 3.53 20.17 17.15
CA GLN A 224 3.07 19.47 18.36
C GLN A 224 1.56 19.58 18.57
N LYS A 225 0.97 20.74 18.30
CA LYS A 225 -0.47 20.96 18.42
C LYS A 225 -1.26 20.03 17.48
N TYR A 226 -0.81 19.84 16.24
CA TYR A 226 -1.49 19.00 15.26
C TYR A 226 -1.23 17.52 15.52
N PHE A 227 0.00 17.12 15.87
CA PHE A 227 0.29 15.77 16.29
C PHE A 227 -0.52 15.37 17.52
N LYS A 228 -0.66 16.27 18.53
CA LYS A 228 -1.51 15.99 19.68
C LYS A 228 -2.97 15.73 19.29
N LYS A 229 -3.55 16.52 18.37
CA LYS A 229 -4.91 16.28 17.88
C LYS A 229 -5.07 14.90 17.24
N TYR A 230 -4.04 14.44 16.50
CA TYR A 230 -4.04 13.13 15.90
C TYR A 230 -3.91 12.02 16.94
N LEU A 231 -3.01 12.19 17.92
CA LEU A 231 -2.86 11.24 19.03
C LEU A 231 -4.12 11.11 19.90
N ASP A 232 -4.78 12.23 20.19
CA ASP A 232 -6.01 12.26 20.98
C ASP A 232 -7.19 11.52 20.29
N SER A 233 -7.10 11.26 18.97
CA SER A 233 -8.09 10.46 18.24
C SER A 233 -7.97 8.96 18.47
N GLY A 234 -6.82 8.48 18.88
CA GLY A 234 -6.52 7.05 19.04
C GLY A 234 -6.27 6.29 17.72
N GLU A 235 -6.14 7.00 16.57
CA GLU A 235 -5.93 6.38 15.24
C GLU A 235 -4.45 6.20 14.89
N ALA A 236 -3.52 6.73 15.69
CA ALA A 236 -2.08 6.68 15.40
C ALA A 236 -1.53 5.25 15.46
N ASP A 237 -0.83 4.84 14.41
CA ASP A 237 -0.11 3.59 14.38
C ASP A 237 1.33 3.71 14.93
N SER A 238 2.02 2.57 15.09
CA SER A 238 3.37 2.53 15.67
C SER A 238 4.40 3.31 14.85
N TYR A 239 4.24 3.33 13.52
CA TYR A 239 5.15 4.06 12.63
C TYR A 239 4.95 5.57 12.75
N GLU A 240 3.69 6.01 12.78
CA GLU A 240 3.35 7.42 12.96
C GLU A 240 3.80 7.94 14.32
N LEU A 241 3.64 7.13 15.39
CA LEU A 241 4.14 7.44 16.73
C LEU A 241 5.66 7.70 16.75
N MET A 242 6.44 6.89 16.01
CA MET A 242 7.89 7.06 15.92
C MET A 242 8.30 8.35 15.18
N ASN A 243 7.49 8.81 14.22
CA ASN A 243 7.79 10.00 13.42
C ASN A 243 7.36 11.32 14.10
N MET A 244 6.52 11.26 15.12
CA MET A 244 6.04 12.43 15.85
C MET A 244 6.96 12.86 17.02
N GLY A 245 7.94 12.05 17.39
CA GLY A 245 8.96 12.36 18.40
C GLY A 245 10.17 12.99 17.79
#